data_08252db35ae7b7307e5351447f476d01
#
_entry.id   08252db35ae7b7307e5351447f476d01
#
_cell.length_a   1.000
_cell.length_b   1.000
_cell.length_c   1.000
_cell.angle_alpha   90.00
_cell.angle_beta   90.00
_cell.angle_gamma   90.00
#
_symmetry.space_group_name_H-M   'P 1'
#
loop_
_entity.id
_entity.type
_entity.pdbx_description
1 polymer ?
#
loop_
_entity_poly.entity_id
_entity_poly.type
_entity_poly.pdbx_seq_one_letter_code
_entity_poly.pdbx_strand_id
1 'polypeptide(L)'
;HISPELLAVIMQHADNDERLVIIEGSANRGLATCMNFAIDWSLSLKPQYFFRMDADDISEFNRLEKQITYLTKHAHVAILGTGLIEINEQNNQVGSRVMPQTNRQITRLLPRRCTINHPTVCIRYKVFTDGYRYDDALQNTQDYFLWIELAAAGYIFCNLKDKLLRFRRVNDFYKRRGLIKSLNEFRARFRAMRWLKRLTPYNLVYACMVLGLRMMPSGVVKMAYKLDRHLLEKIIKH
;
A
#
# COMPACT_ATOMS: atom_id res chain seq x y z
N HIS A 1 3.86 -18.26 13.76
CA HIS A 1 3.80 -19.60 13.16
C HIS A 1 2.50 -19.72 12.41
N ILE A 2 2.57 -20.31 11.20
CA ILE A 2 1.40 -20.70 10.41
C ILE A 2 0.84 -21.98 11.04
N SER A 3 -0.51 -22.12 11.11
CA SER A 3 -1.10 -23.37 11.62
C SER A 3 -0.78 -24.54 10.68
N PRO A 4 -0.69 -25.77 11.20
CA PRO A 4 -0.41 -26.95 10.37
C PRO A 4 -1.42 -27.13 9.22
N GLU A 5 -2.70 -26.81 9.48
CA GLU A 5 -3.77 -26.92 8.48
C GLU A 5 -3.56 -25.92 7.33
N LEU A 6 -3.20 -24.66 7.65
CA LEU A 6 -2.92 -23.64 6.64
C LEU A 6 -1.64 -23.98 5.85
N LEU A 7 -0.62 -24.50 6.52
CA LEU A 7 0.61 -24.95 5.86
C LEU A 7 0.31 -26.09 4.88
N ALA A 8 -0.51 -27.07 5.27
CA ALA A 8 -0.90 -28.17 4.40
C ALA A 8 -1.62 -27.69 3.12
N VAL A 9 -2.51 -26.69 3.24
CA VAL A 9 -3.19 -26.08 2.08
C VAL A 9 -2.19 -25.39 1.15
N ILE A 10 -1.24 -24.63 1.71
CA ILE A 10 -0.21 -23.94 0.92
C ILE A 10 0.66 -24.96 0.17
N MET A 11 1.12 -26.02 0.85
CA MET A 11 1.94 -27.09 0.26
C MET A 11 1.17 -27.80 -0.85
N GLN A 12 -0.09 -28.17 -0.61
CA GLN A 12 -0.94 -28.81 -1.62
C GLN A 12 -1.05 -27.96 -2.91
N HIS A 13 -1.19 -26.64 -2.79
CA HIS A 13 -1.23 -25.79 -3.97
C HIS A 13 0.12 -25.69 -4.67
N ALA A 14 1.23 -25.63 -3.92
CA ALA A 14 2.57 -25.59 -4.50
C ALA A 14 2.94 -26.88 -5.22
N ASP A 15 2.52 -28.04 -4.70
CA ASP A 15 2.73 -29.35 -5.34
C ASP A 15 1.95 -29.49 -6.67
N ASN A 16 0.85 -28.75 -6.82
CA ASN A 16 0.01 -28.79 -8.02
C ASN A 16 0.31 -27.67 -9.04
N ASP A 17 1.13 -26.68 -8.70
CA ASP A 17 1.48 -25.56 -9.59
C ASP A 17 2.95 -25.16 -9.38
N GLU A 18 3.81 -25.56 -10.31
CA GLU A 18 5.26 -25.27 -10.30
C GLU A 18 5.62 -23.78 -10.32
N ARG A 19 4.64 -22.92 -10.64
CA ARG A 19 4.82 -21.45 -10.59
C ARG A 19 4.76 -20.92 -9.16
N LEU A 20 4.25 -21.71 -8.21
CA LEU A 20 4.18 -21.36 -6.79
C LEU A 20 5.49 -21.72 -6.10
N VAL A 21 6.15 -20.71 -5.58
CA VAL A 21 7.38 -20.88 -4.80
C VAL A 21 7.14 -20.46 -3.37
N ILE A 22 7.36 -21.39 -2.44
CA ILE A 22 7.25 -21.14 -1.00
C ILE A 22 8.63 -20.73 -0.49
N ILE A 23 8.72 -19.57 0.11
CA ILE A 23 9.93 -19.06 0.75
C ILE A 23 9.67 -19.05 2.26
N GLU A 24 10.27 -20.03 2.95
CA GLU A 24 10.13 -20.18 4.38
C GLU A 24 11.25 -19.43 5.12
N GLY A 25 10.86 -18.64 6.12
CA GLY A 25 11.78 -17.92 7.00
C GLY A 25 11.88 -18.60 8.37
N SER A 26 13.08 -18.76 8.90
CA SER A 26 13.31 -19.30 10.25
C SER A 26 12.83 -18.42 11.40
N ALA A 27 12.54 -17.15 11.12
CA ALA A 27 12.07 -16.16 12.09
C ALA A 27 11.21 -15.08 11.43
N ASN A 28 10.40 -14.39 12.23
CA ASN A 28 9.66 -13.21 11.76
C ASN A 28 10.62 -12.04 11.56
N ARG A 29 10.93 -11.71 10.32
CA ARG A 29 11.82 -10.60 9.93
C ARG A 29 11.06 -9.33 9.54
N GLY A 30 9.75 -9.34 9.63
CA GLY A 30 8.90 -8.22 9.20
C GLY A 30 8.62 -8.20 7.68
N LEU A 31 7.57 -7.45 7.32
CA LEU A 31 7.06 -7.43 5.95
C LEU A 31 8.07 -6.88 4.94
N ALA A 32 8.75 -5.77 5.26
CA ALA A 32 9.69 -5.13 4.34
C ALA A 32 10.86 -6.05 3.97
N THR A 33 11.47 -6.72 4.95
CA THR A 33 12.56 -7.68 4.73
C THR A 33 12.10 -8.85 3.86
N CYS A 34 10.92 -9.43 4.14
CA CYS A 34 10.37 -10.52 3.34
C CYS A 34 10.08 -10.09 1.90
N MET A 35 9.55 -8.89 1.70
CA MET A 35 9.30 -8.35 0.36
C MET A 35 10.59 -8.07 -0.41
N ASN A 36 11.59 -7.49 0.24
CA ASN A 36 12.91 -7.27 -0.37
C ASN A 36 13.55 -8.60 -0.77
N PHE A 37 13.46 -9.62 0.08
CA PHE A 37 13.95 -10.94 -0.25
C PHE A 37 13.25 -11.53 -1.48
N ALA A 38 11.92 -11.46 -1.57
CA ALA A 38 11.16 -11.93 -2.73
C ALA A 38 11.51 -11.16 -4.01
N ILE A 39 11.72 -9.84 -3.90
CA ILE A 39 12.18 -8.98 -5.00
C ILE A 39 13.57 -9.43 -5.47
N ASP A 40 14.51 -9.60 -4.56
CA ASP A 40 15.90 -9.98 -4.90
C ASP A 40 15.96 -11.41 -5.47
N TRP A 41 15.20 -12.34 -4.92
CA TRP A 41 15.06 -13.68 -5.44
C TRP A 41 14.54 -13.69 -6.88
N SER A 42 13.54 -12.87 -7.18
CA SER A 42 12.93 -12.82 -8.51
C SER A 42 13.75 -12.04 -9.55
N LEU A 43 14.84 -11.36 -9.18
CA LEU A 43 15.73 -10.64 -10.12
C LEU A 43 16.26 -11.55 -11.26
N SER A 44 16.60 -12.79 -10.93
CA SER A 44 17.11 -13.77 -11.91
C SER A 44 16.08 -14.15 -12.96
N LEU A 45 14.78 -14.05 -12.63
CA LEU A 45 13.66 -14.36 -13.52
C LEU A 45 13.35 -13.23 -14.50
N LYS A 46 13.93 -12.04 -14.30
CA LYS A 46 13.73 -10.83 -15.12
C LYS A 46 12.25 -10.50 -15.36
N PRO A 47 11.40 -10.47 -14.33
CA PRO A 47 9.98 -10.19 -14.50
C PRO A 47 9.75 -8.77 -15.02
N GLN A 48 8.67 -8.55 -15.74
CA GLN A 48 8.30 -7.21 -16.21
C GLN A 48 7.57 -6.41 -15.14
N TYR A 49 6.80 -7.09 -14.30
CA TYR A 49 5.93 -6.49 -13.29
C TYR A 49 6.01 -7.24 -11.97
N PHE A 50 5.84 -6.49 -10.90
CA PHE A 50 5.70 -7.00 -9.54
C PHE A 50 4.30 -6.66 -9.04
N PHE A 51 3.52 -7.68 -8.70
CA PHE A 51 2.22 -7.54 -8.06
C PHE A 51 2.31 -7.90 -6.59
N ARG A 52 1.70 -7.08 -5.77
CA ARG A 52 1.63 -7.33 -4.32
C ARG A 52 0.20 -7.61 -3.89
N MET A 53 0.02 -8.53 -2.93
CA MET A 53 -1.24 -8.80 -2.25
C MET A 53 -0.94 -9.31 -0.83
N ASP A 54 -1.83 -9.02 0.13
CA ASP A 54 -1.81 -9.66 1.44
C ASP A 54 -2.50 -11.03 1.36
N ALA A 55 -2.06 -11.99 2.19
CA ALA A 55 -2.56 -13.36 2.16
C ALA A 55 -4.03 -13.50 2.64
N ASP A 56 -4.51 -12.51 3.40
CA ASP A 56 -5.89 -12.45 3.91
C ASP A 56 -6.86 -11.68 2.99
N ASP A 57 -6.35 -11.10 1.90
CA ASP A 57 -7.15 -10.37 0.90
C ASP A 57 -7.62 -11.29 -0.23
N ILE A 58 -8.58 -10.79 -1.03
CA ILE A 58 -9.10 -11.50 -2.21
C ILE A 58 -8.91 -10.60 -3.44
N SER A 59 -8.19 -11.10 -4.45
CA SER A 59 -8.04 -10.43 -5.74
C SER A 59 -9.26 -10.66 -6.62
N GLU A 60 -9.73 -9.62 -7.32
CA GLU A 60 -10.71 -9.82 -8.40
C GLU A 60 -10.04 -10.55 -9.59
N PHE A 61 -10.81 -11.41 -10.27
CA PHE A 61 -10.28 -12.27 -11.34
C PHE A 61 -9.60 -11.50 -12.48
N ASN A 62 -10.09 -10.32 -12.82
CA ASN A 62 -9.58 -9.50 -13.91
C ASN A 62 -8.54 -8.46 -13.47
N ARG A 63 -8.05 -8.54 -12.23
CA ARG A 63 -7.11 -7.53 -11.68
C ARG A 63 -5.83 -7.46 -12.49
N LEU A 64 -5.17 -8.59 -12.70
CA LEU A 64 -3.88 -8.63 -13.40
C LEU A 64 -4.03 -8.15 -14.84
N GLU A 65 -5.04 -8.65 -15.55
CA GLU A 65 -5.34 -8.27 -16.92
C GLU A 65 -5.54 -6.75 -17.07
N LYS A 66 -6.39 -6.16 -16.24
CA LYS A 66 -6.67 -4.72 -16.28
C LYS A 66 -5.43 -3.88 -15.96
N GLN A 67 -4.65 -4.27 -14.96
CA GLN A 67 -3.44 -3.52 -14.59
C GLN A 67 -2.35 -3.64 -15.67
N ILE A 68 -2.12 -4.83 -16.23
CA ILE A 68 -1.15 -5.04 -17.32
C ILE A 68 -1.59 -4.29 -18.56
N THR A 69 -2.86 -4.40 -18.98
CA THR A 69 -3.41 -3.69 -20.13
C THR A 69 -3.22 -2.17 -20.01
N TYR A 70 -3.46 -1.62 -18.81
CA TYR A 70 -3.23 -0.20 -18.55
C TYR A 70 -1.76 0.16 -18.69
N LEU A 71 -0.86 -0.58 -18.03
CA LEU A 71 0.58 -0.31 -18.06
C LEU A 71 1.18 -0.48 -19.46
N THR A 72 0.70 -1.43 -20.24
CA THR A 72 1.13 -1.61 -21.64
C THR A 72 0.82 -0.37 -22.48
N LYS A 73 -0.37 0.24 -22.29
CA LYS A 73 -0.78 1.46 -23.00
C LYS A 73 -0.12 2.73 -22.43
N HIS A 74 0.39 2.70 -21.21
CA HIS A 74 0.96 3.86 -20.51
C HIS A 74 2.39 3.55 -20.02
N ALA A 75 3.33 3.47 -20.97
CA ALA A 75 4.71 3.04 -20.71
C ALA A 75 5.44 3.91 -19.67
N HIS A 76 5.05 5.19 -19.53
CA HIS A 76 5.62 6.12 -18.56
C HIS A 76 5.17 5.88 -17.11
N VAL A 77 4.06 5.13 -16.88
CA VAL A 77 3.57 4.82 -15.54
C VAL A 77 4.39 3.67 -14.96
N ALA A 78 5.00 3.89 -13.81
CA ALA A 78 5.83 2.90 -13.12
C ALA A 78 5.09 2.18 -11.98
N ILE A 79 4.20 2.87 -11.27
CA ILE A 79 3.46 2.35 -10.13
C ILE A 79 1.96 2.53 -10.38
N LEU A 80 1.23 1.42 -10.41
CA LEU A 80 -0.21 1.39 -10.65
C LEU A 80 -0.95 0.73 -9.48
N GLY A 81 -1.70 1.53 -8.73
CA GLY A 81 -2.63 1.03 -7.72
C GLY A 81 -4.06 0.91 -8.23
N THR A 82 -4.96 0.47 -7.37
CA THR A 82 -6.41 0.45 -7.66
C THR A 82 -7.23 0.88 -6.45
N GLY A 83 -8.52 1.14 -6.65
CA GLY A 83 -9.49 1.13 -5.57
C GLY A 83 -9.59 -0.25 -4.94
N LEU A 84 -10.28 -0.34 -3.80
CA LEU A 84 -10.57 -1.60 -3.13
C LEU A 84 -11.96 -1.60 -2.46
N ILE A 85 -12.48 -2.79 -2.22
CA ILE A 85 -13.65 -3.07 -1.40
C ILE A 85 -13.15 -3.50 -0.02
N GLU A 86 -13.69 -2.95 1.05
CA GLU A 86 -13.39 -3.41 2.41
C GLU A 86 -14.41 -4.48 2.81
N ILE A 87 -13.92 -5.65 3.21
CA ILE A 87 -14.73 -6.78 3.68
C ILE A 87 -14.42 -7.09 5.16
N ASN A 88 -15.38 -7.67 5.86
CA ASN A 88 -15.17 -8.20 7.21
C ASN A 88 -14.67 -9.66 7.15
N GLU A 89 -14.55 -10.29 8.31
CA GLU A 89 -14.11 -11.68 8.45
C GLU A 89 -15.07 -12.69 7.79
N GLN A 90 -16.36 -12.33 7.64
CA GLN A 90 -17.40 -13.11 6.97
C GLN A 90 -17.54 -12.80 5.47
N ASN A 91 -16.58 -12.07 4.87
CA ASN A 91 -16.58 -11.62 3.48
C ASN A 91 -17.66 -10.59 3.11
N ASN A 92 -18.43 -10.07 4.07
CA ASN A 92 -19.42 -9.04 3.80
C ASN A 92 -18.74 -7.69 3.56
N GLN A 93 -19.23 -6.95 2.57
CA GLN A 93 -18.72 -5.60 2.28
C GLN A 93 -19.09 -4.64 3.43
N VAL A 94 -18.08 -3.97 3.98
CA VAL A 94 -18.22 -2.96 5.06
C VAL A 94 -17.78 -1.56 4.63
N GLY A 95 -17.22 -1.43 3.43
CA GLY A 95 -16.78 -0.15 2.89
C GLY A 95 -16.08 -0.28 1.55
N SER A 96 -15.52 0.83 1.08
CA SER A 96 -14.65 0.84 -0.09
C SER A 96 -13.70 2.04 -0.05
N ARG A 97 -12.62 1.96 -0.80
CA ARG A 97 -11.67 3.08 -0.97
C ARG A 97 -11.48 3.36 -2.45
N VAL A 98 -11.64 4.62 -2.82
CA VAL A 98 -11.21 5.17 -4.10
C VAL A 98 -9.99 6.04 -3.85
N MET A 99 -8.99 5.93 -4.71
CA MET A 99 -7.72 6.64 -4.58
C MET A 99 -7.59 7.72 -5.66
N PRO A 100 -6.79 8.78 -5.43
CA PRO A 100 -6.51 9.77 -6.46
C PRO A 100 -5.89 9.09 -7.69
N GLN A 101 -6.37 9.42 -8.90
CA GLN A 101 -6.06 8.65 -10.10
C GLN A 101 -4.79 9.12 -10.80
N THR A 102 -4.56 10.42 -10.88
CA THR A 102 -3.46 10.99 -11.67
C THR A 102 -2.21 11.21 -10.81
N ASN A 103 -1.03 11.17 -11.45
CA ASN A 103 0.24 11.47 -10.79
C ASN A 103 0.22 12.81 -10.06
N ARG A 104 -0.38 13.83 -10.68
CA ARG A 104 -0.51 15.18 -10.08
C ARG A 104 -1.31 15.15 -8.78
N GLN A 105 -2.45 14.44 -8.75
CA GLN A 105 -3.27 14.29 -7.54
C GLN A 105 -2.55 13.49 -6.47
N ILE A 106 -1.92 12.36 -6.87
CA ILE A 106 -1.17 11.46 -6.00
C ILE A 106 -0.05 12.22 -5.30
N THR A 107 0.86 12.83 -6.05
CA THR A 107 2.01 13.55 -5.50
C THR A 107 1.62 14.81 -4.72
N ARG A 108 0.51 15.47 -5.08
CA ARG A 108 -0.02 16.61 -4.31
C ARG A 108 -0.51 16.18 -2.92
N LEU A 109 -1.07 14.98 -2.79
CA LEU A 109 -1.65 14.48 -1.55
C LEU A 109 -0.65 13.69 -0.67
N LEU A 110 0.47 13.21 -1.23
CA LEU A 110 1.50 12.48 -0.47
C LEU A 110 1.96 13.20 0.82
N PRO A 111 2.14 14.54 0.89
CA PRO A 111 2.47 15.22 2.14
C PRO A 111 1.42 15.08 3.26
N ARG A 112 0.21 14.67 2.93
CA ARG A 112 -0.91 14.55 3.87
C ARG A 112 -1.25 13.10 4.22
N ARG A 113 -1.10 12.19 3.24
CA ARG A 113 -1.53 10.79 3.39
C ARG A 113 -0.89 9.87 2.36
N CYS A 114 -0.87 8.57 2.68
CA CYS A 114 -0.58 7.56 1.67
C CYS A 114 -1.70 7.54 0.62
N THR A 115 -1.32 7.63 -0.65
CA THR A 115 -2.22 7.80 -1.82
C THR A 115 -2.29 6.56 -2.71
N ILE A 116 -1.66 5.47 -2.30
CA ILE A 116 -1.66 4.18 -2.97
C ILE A 116 -2.08 3.11 -1.94
N ASN A 117 -2.99 2.25 -2.32
CA ASN A 117 -3.32 1.07 -1.52
C ASN A 117 -2.26 -0.01 -1.77
N HIS A 118 -1.36 -0.23 -0.83
CA HIS A 118 -0.24 -1.17 -0.97
C HIS A 118 -0.64 -2.57 -1.47
N PRO A 119 -1.72 -3.24 -0.98
CA PRO A 119 -2.10 -4.57 -1.46
C PRO A 119 -2.62 -4.60 -2.91
N THR A 120 -2.81 -3.44 -3.54
CA THR A 120 -3.34 -3.37 -4.90
C THR A 120 -2.28 -3.07 -5.95
N VAL A 121 -1.01 -2.84 -5.56
CA VAL A 121 -0.02 -2.30 -6.49
C VAL A 121 0.46 -3.32 -7.52
N CYS A 122 0.63 -2.80 -8.73
CA CYS A 122 1.46 -3.37 -9.78
C CYS A 122 2.60 -2.37 -10.06
N ILE A 123 3.84 -2.81 -9.93
CA ILE A 123 5.03 -2.00 -10.07
C ILE A 123 5.83 -2.52 -11.26
N ARG A 124 6.30 -1.64 -12.16
CA ARG A 124 7.28 -2.06 -13.17
C ARG A 124 8.53 -2.54 -12.48
N TYR A 125 8.99 -3.73 -12.84
CA TYR A 125 10.13 -4.33 -12.19
C TYR A 125 11.42 -3.49 -12.30
N LYS A 126 11.49 -2.62 -13.31
CA LYS A 126 12.55 -1.62 -13.48
C LYS A 126 12.81 -0.79 -12.22
N VAL A 127 11.80 -0.47 -11.43
CA VAL A 127 11.95 0.24 -10.15
C VAL A 127 12.95 -0.49 -9.23
N PHE A 128 12.85 -1.81 -9.18
CA PHE A 128 13.71 -2.64 -8.34
C PHE A 128 15.09 -2.90 -8.96
N THR A 129 15.20 -2.96 -10.29
CA THR A 129 16.51 -3.02 -10.97
C THR A 129 17.26 -1.68 -10.89
N ASP A 130 16.55 -0.58 -10.70
CA ASP A 130 17.15 0.73 -10.41
C ASP A 130 17.62 0.88 -8.94
N GLY A 131 17.47 -0.19 -8.13
CA GLY A 131 18.01 -0.30 -6.76
C GLY A 131 17.03 0.08 -5.64
N TYR A 132 15.78 0.47 -5.94
CA TYR A 132 14.81 0.80 -4.89
C TYR A 132 14.33 -0.42 -4.13
N ARG A 133 14.19 -0.28 -2.81
CA ARG A 133 13.75 -1.33 -1.88
C ARG A 133 12.87 -0.72 -0.78
N TYR A 134 12.13 -1.56 -0.10
CA TYR A 134 11.44 -1.18 1.13
C TYR A 134 12.47 -0.96 2.25
N ASP A 135 12.28 0.07 3.06
CA ASP A 135 13.12 0.31 4.24
C ASP A 135 12.76 -0.72 5.33
N ASP A 136 13.63 -1.69 5.56
CA ASP A 136 13.45 -2.82 6.48
C ASP A 136 13.68 -2.44 7.95
N ALA A 137 14.28 -1.29 8.22
CA ALA A 137 14.32 -0.71 9.57
C ALA A 137 12.92 -0.25 10.04
N LEU A 138 11.96 -0.09 9.12
CA LEU A 138 10.60 0.34 9.42
C LEU A 138 9.67 -0.87 9.66
N GLN A 139 9.19 -1.04 10.88
CA GLN A 139 8.19 -2.08 11.20
C GLN A 139 6.79 -1.79 10.60
N ASN A 140 6.53 -0.56 10.18
CA ASN A 140 5.27 -0.13 9.59
C ASN A 140 5.47 1.11 8.72
N THR A 141 4.51 1.45 7.85
CA THR A 141 4.57 2.61 6.95
C THR A 141 5.67 2.54 5.88
N GLN A 142 6.36 1.42 5.74
CA GLN A 142 7.45 1.19 4.77
C GLN A 142 7.00 1.45 3.32
N ASP A 143 5.76 1.14 2.98
CA ASP A 143 5.13 1.44 1.70
C ASP A 143 5.05 2.95 1.45
N TYR A 144 4.61 3.72 2.44
CA TYR A 144 4.48 5.17 2.30
C TYR A 144 5.84 5.85 2.10
N PHE A 145 6.89 5.38 2.80
CA PHE A 145 8.26 5.88 2.60
C PHE A 145 8.75 5.58 1.19
N LEU A 146 8.54 4.38 0.68
CA LEU A 146 8.91 4.00 -0.68
C LEU A 146 8.18 4.87 -1.73
N TRP A 147 6.88 5.13 -1.56
CA TRP A 147 6.14 6.00 -2.49
C TRP A 147 6.67 7.42 -2.51
N ILE A 148 7.08 7.96 -1.36
CA ILE A 148 7.68 9.29 -1.28
C ILE A 148 9.03 9.32 -2.01
N GLU A 149 9.85 8.31 -1.82
CA GLU A 149 11.16 8.18 -2.46
C GLU A 149 11.02 8.08 -3.99
N LEU A 150 10.17 7.20 -4.47
CA LEU A 150 9.90 7.04 -5.90
C LEU A 150 9.31 8.29 -6.53
N ALA A 151 8.40 8.99 -5.83
CA ALA A 151 7.84 10.25 -6.31
C ALA A 151 8.89 11.36 -6.40
N ALA A 152 9.82 11.42 -5.44
CA ALA A 152 10.94 12.37 -5.44
C ALA A 152 11.96 12.06 -6.55
N ALA A 153 12.14 10.79 -6.89
CA ALA A 153 12.96 10.33 -8.01
C ALA A 153 12.29 10.52 -9.39
N GLY A 154 11.04 11.02 -9.43
CA GLY A 154 10.34 11.32 -10.68
C GLY A 154 9.57 10.16 -11.28
N TYR A 155 9.42 9.03 -10.59
CA TYR A 155 8.55 7.94 -11.06
C TYR A 155 7.08 8.36 -11.11
N ILE A 156 6.39 7.89 -12.13
CA ILE A 156 5.00 8.26 -12.38
C ILE A 156 4.06 7.21 -11.79
N PHE A 157 3.09 7.71 -11.04
CA PHE A 157 2.06 6.94 -10.36
C PHE A 157 0.70 7.08 -11.04
N CYS A 158 -0.11 6.05 -10.94
CA CYS A 158 -1.52 6.10 -11.28
C CYS A 158 -2.32 5.18 -10.35
N ASN A 159 -3.62 5.44 -10.20
CA ASN A 159 -4.56 4.48 -9.64
C ASN A 159 -5.73 4.31 -10.62
N LEU A 160 -6.10 3.05 -10.88
CA LEU A 160 -7.36 2.75 -11.56
C LEU A 160 -8.53 3.09 -10.62
N LYS A 161 -9.62 3.55 -11.19
CA LYS A 161 -10.87 3.78 -10.47
C LYS A 161 -11.53 2.47 -10.04
N ASP A 162 -11.25 1.40 -10.78
CA ASP A 162 -11.75 0.06 -10.50
C ASP A 162 -11.33 -0.41 -9.11
N LYS A 163 -12.22 -1.15 -8.44
CA LYS A 163 -11.97 -1.77 -7.15
C LYS A 163 -11.61 -3.23 -7.40
N LEU A 164 -10.32 -3.52 -7.54
CA LEU A 164 -9.82 -4.83 -8.00
C LEU A 164 -9.28 -5.71 -6.88
N LEU A 165 -9.51 -5.33 -5.63
CA LEU A 165 -9.12 -6.10 -4.45
C LEU A 165 -10.19 -5.98 -3.38
N ARG A 166 -10.49 -7.08 -2.68
CA ARG A 166 -11.28 -7.11 -1.45
C ARG A 166 -10.33 -7.18 -0.27
N PHE A 167 -10.22 -6.05 0.42
CA PHE A 167 -9.32 -5.87 1.57
C PHE A 167 -10.02 -6.32 2.85
N ARG A 168 -9.43 -7.28 3.57
CA ARG A 168 -10.00 -7.79 4.80
C ARG A 168 -9.67 -6.90 5.99
N ARG A 169 -10.72 -6.42 6.66
CA ARG A 169 -10.61 -5.65 7.88
C ARG A 169 -10.87 -6.55 9.09
N VAL A 170 -9.80 -6.84 9.84
CA VAL A 170 -9.92 -7.52 11.13
C VAL A 170 -10.39 -6.52 12.18
N ASN A 171 -11.26 -6.94 13.11
CA ASN A 171 -11.91 -6.07 14.11
C ASN A 171 -10.93 -5.24 14.97
N ASP A 172 -9.70 -5.67 15.14
CA ASP A 172 -8.67 -4.94 15.89
C ASP A 172 -7.87 -3.90 15.09
N PHE A 173 -8.30 -3.58 13.87
CA PHE A 173 -7.62 -2.61 13.00
C PHE A 173 -7.35 -1.25 13.68
N TYR A 174 -8.23 -0.80 14.57
CA TYR A 174 -8.07 0.45 15.29
C TYR A 174 -7.18 0.34 16.53
N LYS A 175 -7.06 -0.84 17.16
CA LYS A 175 -6.22 -1.07 18.33
C LYS A 175 -4.72 -1.18 18.00
N ARG A 176 -4.37 -1.60 16.78
CA ARG A 176 -2.98 -1.74 16.32
C ARG A 176 -2.28 -0.41 15.99
N ARG A 177 -2.88 0.73 16.32
CA ARG A 177 -2.35 2.07 16.03
C ARG A 177 -1.56 2.60 17.21
N GLY A 178 -0.37 2.03 17.46
CA GLY A 178 0.55 2.52 18.51
C GLY A 178 1.16 3.89 18.16
N LEU A 179 1.70 4.56 19.20
CA LEU A 179 2.43 5.84 19.08
C LEU A 179 3.52 5.78 18.02
N ILE A 180 4.28 4.68 17.94
CA ILE A 180 5.35 4.47 16.97
C ILE A 180 4.83 4.61 15.52
N LYS A 181 3.69 4.00 15.21
CA LYS A 181 3.08 4.13 13.87
C LYS A 181 2.66 5.56 13.57
N SER A 182 2.10 6.27 14.55
CA SER A 182 1.69 7.66 14.39
C SER A 182 2.88 8.59 14.16
N LEU A 183 3.99 8.36 14.86
CA LEU A 183 5.25 9.08 14.66
C LEU A 183 5.88 8.77 13.30
N ASN A 184 5.89 7.51 12.87
CA ASN A 184 6.40 7.13 11.56
C ASN A 184 5.58 7.76 10.43
N GLU A 185 4.26 7.81 10.55
CA GLU A 185 3.43 8.51 9.57
C GLU A 185 3.65 10.04 9.60
N PHE A 186 3.90 10.64 10.75
CA PHE A 186 4.28 12.04 10.84
C PHE A 186 5.63 12.29 10.15
N ARG A 187 6.64 11.45 10.43
CA ARG A 187 7.97 11.50 9.76
C ARG A 187 7.82 11.35 8.24
N ALA A 188 6.99 10.42 7.78
CA ALA A 188 6.73 10.23 6.35
C ALA A 188 6.12 11.49 5.71
N ARG A 189 5.12 12.13 6.35
CA ARG A 189 4.54 13.39 5.88
C ARG A 189 5.60 14.50 5.77
N PHE A 190 6.43 14.62 6.81
CA PHE A 190 7.49 15.64 6.82
C PHE A 190 8.53 15.38 5.73
N ARG A 191 8.95 14.11 5.53
CA ARG A 191 9.84 13.70 4.42
C ARG A 191 9.21 14.05 3.07
N ALA A 192 7.93 13.75 2.88
CA ALA A 192 7.21 14.09 1.64
C ALA A 192 7.16 15.59 1.38
N MET A 193 6.92 16.42 2.42
CA MET A 193 6.95 17.88 2.27
C MET A 193 8.32 18.38 1.80
N ARG A 194 9.41 17.84 2.37
CA ARG A 194 10.78 18.24 1.99
C ARG A 194 11.14 17.77 0.59
N TRP A 195 10.99 16.48 0.32
CA TRP A 195 11.49 15.87 -0.91
C TRP A 195 10.68 16.27 -2.14
N LEU A 196 9.38 16.47 -1.97
CA LEU A 196 8.50 16.93 -3.04
C LEU A 196 8.39 18.47 -3.12
N LYS A 197 9.21 19.21 -2.36
CA LYS A 197 9.22 20.68 -2.30
C LYS A 197 7.83 21.28 -2.00
N ARG A 198 7.11 20.64 -1.06
CA ARG A 198 5.72 21.02 -0.65
C ARG A 198 5.63 21.39 0.82
N LEU A 199 6.69 21.93 1.40
CA LEU A 199 6.69 22.45 2.76
C LEU A 199 5.91 23.76 2.80
N THR A 200 4.61 23.67 3.10
CA THR A 200 3.71 24.80 3.25
C THR A 200 3.16 24.84 4.67
N PRO A 201 2.80 26.02 5.21
CA PRO A 201 2.16 26.12 6.54
C PRO A 201 0.93 25.21 6.66
N TYR A 202 0.13 25.14 5.60
CA TYR A 202 -1.05 24.27 5.57
C TYR A 202 -0.71 22.78 5.75
N ASN A 203 0.28 22.25 5.02
CA ASN A 203 0.68 20.85 5.14
C ASN A 203 1.29 20.56 6.51
N LEU A 204 2.05 21.48 7.08
CA LEU A 204 2.63 21.35 8.42
C LEU A 204 1.56 21.31 9.50
N VAL A 205 0.63 22.27 9.48
CA VAL A 205 -0.51 22.31 10.42
C VAL A 205 -1.34 21.02 10.30
N TYR A 206 -1.62 20.58 9.08
CA TYR A 206 -2.35 19.34 8.85
C TYR A 206 -1.63 18.13 9.46
N ALA A 207 -0.31 18.00 9.28
CA ALA A 207 0.46 16.90 9.84
C ALA A 207 0.46 16.89 11.37
N CYS A 208 0.62 18.07 12.00
CA CYS A 208 0.54 18.24 13.45
C CYS A 208 -0.88 17.92 13.98
N MET A 209 -1.91 18.40 13.30
CA MET A 209 -3.30 18.13 13.66
C MET A 209 -3.61 16.62 13.62
N VAL A 210 -3.19 15.92 12.56
CA VAL A 210 -3.40 14.47 12.45
C VAL A 210 -2.63 13.71 13.53
N LEU A 211 -1.42 14.14 13.87
CA LEU A 211 -0.65 13.54 14.97
C LEU A 211 -1.39 13.74 16.30
N GLY A 212 -1.85 14.96 16.60
CA GLY A 212 -2.62 15.27 17.81
C GLY A 212 -3.92 14.46 17.89
N LEU A 213 -4.70 14.38 16.81
CA LEU A 213 -5.92 13.56 16.73
C LEU A 213 -5.65 12.08 17.04
N ARG A 214 -4.52 11.54 16.60
CA ARG A 214 -4.17 10.13 16.85
C ARG A 214 -3.75 9.84 18.29
N MET A 215 -3.42 10.86 19.06
CA MET A 215 -3.16 10.74 20.50
C MET A 215 -4.46 10.81 21.32
N MET A 216 -5.60 11.12 20.70
CA MET A 216 -6.91 11.17 21.36
C MET A 216 -7.55 9.77 21.51
N PRO A 217 -8.54 9.60 22.41
CA PRO A 217 -9.29 8.36 22.59
C PRO A 217 -9.91 7.85 21.27
N SER A 218 -10.00 6.53 21.13
CA SER A 218 -10.39 5.85 19.88
C SER A 218 -11.73 6.30 19.27
N GLY A 219 -12.67 6.79 20.10
CA GLY A 219 -13.97 7.32 19.64
C GLY A 219 -13.83 8.59 18.78
N VAL A 220 -13.00 9.54 19.24
CA VAL A 220 -12.70 10.80 18.51
C VAL A 220 -11.98 10.49 17.20
N VAL A 221 -11.02 9.57 17.24
CA VAL A 221 -10.28 9.10 16.07
C VAL A 221 -11.21 8.50 15.01
N LYS A 222 -12.16 7.64 15.41
CA LYS A 222 -13.15 7.04 14.48
C LYS A 222 -14.01 8.09 13.78
N MET A 223 -14.46 9.11 14.52
CA MET A 223 -15.28 10.18 13.97
C MET A 223 -14.48 11.07 12.99
N ALA A 224 -13.25 11.44 13.34
CA ALA A 224 -12.36 12.21 12.47
C ALA A 224 -12.04 11.46 11.16
N TYR A 225 -11.83 10.15 11.21
CA TYR A 225 -11.62 9.33 10.00
C TYR A 225 -12.84 9.26 9.08
N LYS A 226 -14.07 9.21 9.64
CA LYS A 226 -15.29 9.29 8.84
C LYS A 226 -15.38 10.60 8.07
N LEU A 227 -15.07 11.71 8.74
CA LEU A 227 -15.07 13.05 8.14
C LEU A 227 -14.01 13.22 7.06
N ASP A 228 -12.76 12.80 7.33
CA ASP A 228 -11.65 12.87 6.37
C ASP A 228 -11.92 12.04 5.10
N ARG A 229 -12.52 10.85 5.26
CA ARG A 229 -12.92 9.98 4.12
C ARG A 229 -14.01 10.65 3.27
N HIS A 230 -15.00 11.26 3.89
CA HIS A 230 -16.10 11.95 3.17
C HIS A 230 -15.61 13.17 2.41
N LEU A 231 -14.70 13.96 2.99
CA LEU A 231 -14.09 15.12 2.34
C LEU A 231 -13.22 14.70 1.14
N LEU A 232 -12.53 13.58 1.23
CA LEU A 232 -11.71 13.07 0.12
C LEU A 232 -12.55 12.60 -1.06
N GLU A 233 -13.64 11.90 -0.81
CA GLU A 233 -14.55 11.47 -1.88
C GLU A 233 -15.08 12.66 -2.66
N LYS A 234 -15.28 13.80 -2.00
CA LYS A 234 -15.65 15.06 -2.67
C LYS A 234 -14.50 15.64 -3.50
N ILE A 235 -13.25 15.60 -3.00
CA ILE A 235 -12.08 16.16 -3.70
C ILE A 235 -11.69 15.29 -4.93
N ILE A 236 -11.95 13.99 -4.90
CA ILE A 236 -11.64 13.07 -6.00
C ILE A 236 -12.71 13.13 -7.11
N LYS A 237 -13.95 13.56 -6.77
CA LYS A 237 -15.05 13.70 -7.74
C LYS A 237 -14.99 14.99 -8.59
N HIS A 238 -14.20 15.97 -8.17
CA HIS A 238 -13.90 17.22 -8.89
C HIS A 238 -12.42 17.24 -9.32
#